data_fe83e63c2fbe23db73b2279a6dae5302
#
_entry.id   fe83e63c2fbe23db73b2279a6dae5302
#
_cell.length_a   1.000
_cell.length_b   1.000
_cell.length_c   1.000
_cell.angle_alpha   90.00
_cell.angle_beta   90.00
_cell.angle_gamma   90.00
#
_symmetry.space_group_name_H-M   'P 1'
#
loop_
_entity.id
_entity.type
_entity.pdbx_description
1 polymer ?
#
loop_
_entity_poly.entity_id
_entity_poly.type
_entity_poly.pdbx_seq_one_letter_code
_entity_poly.pdbx_strand_id
1 'polypeptide(L)'
;MTKKVTVLGSTGSIGTQSLDVIRAQEYSVFGLAAHSNVELLLRQVQEFHPHCIAVVDDAAADRAARELHGMPGAPVLLRGKEGLEELAAMDGSDIVLNAVVGIAGLAATLSAIKSGRDVALANKESLVTGGH
;
A
#
# COMPACT_ATOMS: atom_id res chain seq x y z
N MET A 1 18.64 -5.78 9.30
CA MET A 1 17.28 -5.35 9.65
C MET A 1 16.42 -5.29 8.41
N THR A 2 15.21 -5.78 8.50
CA THR A 2 14.29 -5.82 7.39
C THR A 2 13.64 -4.46 7.17
N LYS A 3 13.68 -3.96 5.94
CA LYS A 3 12.96 -2.74 5.61
C LYS A 3 11.47 -2.99 5.61
N LYS A 4 10.72 -2.03 6.11
CA LYS A 4 9.26 -2.04 6.08
C LYS A 4 8.77 -1.09 5.00
N VAL A 5 7.94 -1.58 4.11
CA VAL A 5 7.48 -0.83 2.94
C VAL A 5 5.96 -0.73 2.95
N THR A 6 5.46 0.45 2.61
CA THR A 6 4.04 0.65 2.32
C THR A 6 3.89 0.83 0.81
N VAL A 7 2.99 0.06 0.20
CA VAL A 7 2.76 0.15 -1.25
C VAL A 7 1.36 0.72 -1.50
N LEU A 8 1.32 1.88 -2.11
CA LEU A 8 0.07 2.52 -2.50
C LEU A 8 -0.24 2.11 -3.93
N GLY A 9 -1.42 1.55 -4.15
CA GLY A 9 -1.80 1.01 -5.45
C GLY A 9 -1.27 -0.40 -5.67
N SER A 10 -1.30 -1.22 -4.64
CA SER A 10 -0.67 -2.55 -4.66
C SER A 10 -1.34 -3.55 -5.61
N THR A 11 -2.58 -3.30 -6.01
CA THR A 11 -3.32 -4.21 -6.91
C THR A 11 -3.21 -3.82 -8.38
N GLY A 12 -2.61 -2.68 -8.69
CA GLY A 12 -2.39 -2.27 -10.06
C GLY A 12 -1.17 -2.98 -10.66
N SER A 13 -0.97 -2.77 -11.95
CA SER A 13 0.13 -3.41 -12.68
C SER A 13 1.50 -3.09 -12.06
N ILE A 14 1.76 -1.81 -11.82
CA ILE A 14 3.04 -1.39 -11.23
C ILE A 14 3.14 -1.83 -9.78
N GLY A 15 2.01 -1.74 -9.04
CA GLY A 15 1.99 -2.17 -7.64
C GLY A 15 2.30 -3.66 -7.46
N THR A 16 1.74 -4.52 -8.33
CA THR A 16 2.01 -5.95 -8.26
C THR A 16 3.46 -6.26 -8.60
N GLN A 17 4.04 -5.54 -9.56
CA GLN A 17 5.46 -5.67 -9.88
C GLN A 17 6.34 -5.22 -8.71
N SER A 18 5.91 -4.16 -8.00
CA SER A 18 6.62 -3.69 -6.81
C SER A 18 6.64 -4.76 -5.72
N LEU A 19 5.54 -5.47 -5.54
CA LEU A 19 5.48 -6.55 -4.56
C LEU A 19 6.41 -7.71 -4.93
N ASP A 20 6.59 -7.97 -6.23
CA ASP A 20 7.55 -8.98 -6.68
C ASP A 20 8.97 -8.61 -6.23
N VAL A 21 9.33 -7.33 -6.37
CA VAL A 21 10.64 -6.83 -5.92
C VAL A 21 10.77 -6.94 -4.40
N ILE A 22 9.72 -6.56 -3.68
CA ILE A 22 9.69 -6.63 -2.21
C ILE A 22 9.89 -8.07 -1.74
N ARG A 23 9.22 -9.00 -2.41
CA ARG A 23 9.33 -10.43 -2.10
C ARG A 23 10.76 -10.93 -2.35
N ALA A 24 11.35 -10.53 -3.49
CA ALA A 24 12.72 -10.94 -3.84
C ALA A 24 13.75 -10.39 -2.86
N GLN A 25 13.53 -9.18 -2.34
CA GLN A 25 14.44 -8.53 -1.39
C GLN A 25 14.14 -8.91 0.06
N GLU A 26 13.10 -9.69 0.29
CA GLU A 26 12.67 -10.12 1.62
C GLU A 26 12.35 -8.93 2.55
N TYR A 27 11.80 -7.85 1.99
CA TYR A 27 11.32 -6.73 2.78
C TYR A 27 9.98 -7.06 3.42
N SER A 28 9.68 -6.42 4.55
CA SER A 28 8.37 -6.53 5.18
C SER A 28 7.41 -5.50 4.59
N VAL A 29 6.12 -5.82 4.59
CA VAL A 29 5.09 -4.89 4.15
C VAL A 29 4.35 -4.35 5.38
N PHE A 30 4.42 -3.04 5.59
CA PHE A 30 3.68 -2.39 6.66
C PHE A 30 2.25 -2.09 6.22
N GLY A 31 2.06 -1.58 5.02
CA GLY A 31 0.75 -1.19 4.52
C GLY A 31 0.57 -1.45 3.03
N LEU A 32 -0.67 -1.67 2.65
CA LEU A 32 -1.08 -1.84 1.26
C LEU A 32 -2.30 -0.98 1.01
N ALA A 33 -2.41 -0.40 -0.18
CA ALA A 33 -3.59 0.37 -0.54
C ALA A 33 -4.07 0.02 -1.94
N ALA A 34 -5.37 -0.07 -2.10
CA ALA A 34 -6.01 -0.35 -3.38
C ALA A 34 -7.20 0.57 -3.57
N HIS A 35 -7.58 0.81 -4.83
CA HIS A 35 -8.78 1.58 -5.12
C HIS A 35 -10.04 0.73 -4.85
N SER A 36 -10.19 -0.39 -5.55
CA SER A 36 -11.40 -1.20 -5.48
C SER A 36 -11.18 -2.71 -5.62
N ASN A 37 -10.00 -3.15 -5.99
CA ASN A 37 -9.75 -4.59 -6.21
C ASN A 37 -9.51 -5.32 -4.89
N VAL A 38 -10.59 -5.57 -4.16
CA VAL A 38 -10.52 -6.19 -2.83
C VAL A 38 -10.06 -7.63 -2.91
N GLU A 39 -10.47 -8.37 -3.93
CA GLU A 39 -10.12 -9.77 -4.05
C GLU A 39 -8.60 -9.96 -4.08
N LEU A 40 -7.92 -9.20 -4.95
CA LEU A 40 -6.46 -9.29 -5.02
C LEU A 40 -5.81 -8.73 -3.76
N LEU A 41 -6.34 -7.63 -3.23
CA LEU A 41 -5.81 -7.03 -2.00
C LEU A 41 -5.83 -8.03 -0.84
N LEU A 42 -6.92 -8.78 -0.70
CA LEU A 42 -7.03 -9.77 0.38
C LEU A 42 -6.02 -10.93 0.21
N ARG A 43 -5.71 -11.31 -1.02
CA ARG A 43 -4.65 -12.29 -1.27
C ARG A 43 -3.30 -11.74 -0.83
N GLN A 44 -3.05 -10.46 -1.11
CA GLN A 44 -1.83 -9.80 -0.69
C GLN A 44 -1.74 -9.71 0.83
N VAL A 45 -2.86 -9.45 1.50
CA VAL A 45 -2.93 -9.45 2.96
C VAL A 45 -2.52 -10.81 3.53
N GLN A 46 -3.00 -11.88 2.93
CA GLN A 46 -2.69 -13.23 3.39
C GLN A 46 -1.22 -13.60 3.17
N GLU A 47 -0.60 -13.04 2.15
CA GLU A 47 0.80 -13.32 1.87
C GLU A 47 1.74 -12.46 2.71
N PHE A 48 1.48 -11.17 2.79
CA PHE A 48 2.42 -10.21 3.38
C PHE A 48 2.10 -9.83 4.82
N HIS A 49 0.91 -10.09 5.29
CA HIS A 49 0.46 -9.75 6.64
C HIS A 49 0.73 -8.29 7.01
N PRO A 50 0.22 -7.32 6.21
CA PRO A 50 0.45 -5.92 6.51
C PRO A 50 -0.23 -5.52 7.81
N HIS A 51 0.30 -4.48 8.46
CA HIS A 51 -0.30 -3.93 9.66
C HIS A 51 -1.60 -3.18 9.35
N CYS A 52 -1.65 -2.55 8.18
CA CYS A 52 -2.73 -1.65 7.82
C CYS A 52 -2.99 -1.72 6.32
N ILE A 53 -4.25 -1.55 5.93
CA ILE A 53 -4.62 -1.42 4.51
C ILE A 53 -5.54 -0.22 4.31
N ALA A 54 -5.57 0.31 3.10
CA ALA A 54 -6.49 1.37 2.72
C ALA A 54 -7.24 0.98 1.46
N VAL A 55 -8.56 1.22 1.43
CA VAL A 55 -9.40 0.96 0.26
C VAL A 55 -10.17 2.24 -0.03
N VAL A 56 -9.98 2.79 -1.22
CA VAL A 56 -10.50 4.10 -1.57
C VAL A 56 -12.00 4.07 -1.91
N ASP A 57 -12.44 3.06 -2.66
CA ASP A 57 -13.84 2.95 -3.06
C ASP A 57 -14.71 2.48 -1.88
N ASP A 58 -15.81 3.20 -1.61
CA ASP A 58 -16.66 2.92 -0.45
C ASP A 58 -17.25 1.51 -0.46
N ALA A 59 -17.79 1.09 -1.59
CA ALA A 59 -18.39 -0.25 -1.69
C ALA A 59 -17.34 -1.34 -1.51
N ALA A 60 -16.16 -1.11 -2.08
CA ALA A 60 -15.05 -2.05 -1.93
C ALA A 60 -14.57 -2.08 -0.48
N ALA A 61 -14.53 -0.93 0.19
CA ALA A 61 -14.15 -0.87 1.60
C ALA A 61 -15.13 -1.62 2.49
N ASP A 62 -16.44 -1.52 2.20
CA ASP A 62 -17.45 -2.29 2.91
C ASP A 62 -17.23 -3.80 2.73
N ARG A 63 -16.93 -4.23 1.52
CA ARG A 63 -16.64 -5.63 1.23
C ARG A 63 -15.39 -6.08 1.99
N ALA A 64 -14.34 -5.28 1.97
CA ALA A 64 -13.12 -5.60 2.69
C ALA A 64 -13.38 -5.74 4.19
N ALA A 65 -14.18 -4.84 4.76
CA ALA A 65 -14.53 -4.90 6.18
C ALA A 65 -15.23 -6.21 6.53
N ARG A 66 -16.15 -6.64 5.68
CA ARG A 66 -16.85 -7.91 5.89
C ARG A 66 -15.90 -9.11 5.84
N GLU A 67 -15.00 -9.11 4.85
CA GLU A 67 -14.05 -10.21 4.68
C GLU A 67 -13.01 -10.27 5.80
N LEU A 68 -12.66 -9.12 6.39
CA LEU A 68 -11.71 -9.06 7.48
C LEU A 68 -12.34 -9.38 8.84
N HIS A 69 -13.67 -9.31 8.92
CA HIS A 69 -14.37 -9.56 10.18
C HIS A 69 -14.10 -10.99 10.67
N GLY A 70 -13.58 -11.10 11.86
CA GLY A 70 -13.26 -12.41 12.45
C GLY A 70 -11.95 -13.02 11.97
N MET A 71 -11.21 -12.37 11.09
CA MET A 71 -9.92 -12.88 10.62
C MET A 71 -8.84 -12.66 11.71
N PRO A 72 -8.17 -13.72 12.17
CA PRO A 72 -7.09 -13.55 13.15
C PRO A 72 -5.96 -12.71 12.55
N GLY A 73 -5.51 -11.70 13.29
CA GLY A 73 -4.42 -10.84 12.82
C GLY A 73 -4.80 -9.93 11.68
N ALA A 74 -6.10 -9.63 11.50
CA ALA A 74 -6.54 -8.76 10.42
C ALA A 74 -5.90 -7.38 10.50
N PRO A 75 -5.51 -6.79 9.35
CA PRO A 75 -4.96 -5.45 9.34
C PRO A 75 -6.02 -4.39 9.70
N VAL A 76 -5.57 -3.23 10.14
CA VAL A 76 -6.44 -2.08 10.32
C VAL A 76 -6.90 -1.62 8.93
N LEU A 77 -8.19 -1.36 8.78
CA LEU A 77 -8.76 -0.90 7.51
C LEU A 77 -9.01 0.60 7.56
N LEU A 78 -8.39 1.31 6.64
CA LEU A 78 -8.62 2.74 6.41
C LEU A 78 -9.43 2.90 5.13
N ARG A 79 -10.26 3.92 5.05
CA ARG A 79 -11.25 4.06 3.98
C ARG A 79 -11.13 5.40 3.28
N GLY A 80 -11.42 5.40 1.98
CA GLY A 80 -11.51 6.61 1.20
C GLY A 80 -10.17 7.24 0.89
N LYS A 81 -10.22 8.42 0.29
CA LYS A 81 -9.01 9.18 -0.03
C LYS A 81 -8.25 9.58 1.22
N GLU A 82 -8.98 9.93 2.27
CA GLU A 82 -8.41 10.27 3.57
C GLU A 82 -7.65 9.08 4.15
N GLY A 83 -8.20 7.88 3.99
CA GLY A 83 -7.52 6.66 4.43
C GLY A 83 -6.23 6.41 3.68
N LEU A 84 -6.22 6.67 2.38
CA LEU A 84 -5.01 6.54 1.57
C LEU A 84 -3.93 7.51 2.05
N GLU A 85 -4.30 8.76 2.30
CA GLU A 85 -3.37 9.78 2.78
C GLU A 85 -2.87 9.47 4.19
N GLU A 86 -3.76 8.98 5.04
CA GLU A 86 -3.39 8.59 6.40
C GLU A 86 -2.39 7.44 6.39
N LEU A 87 -2.62 6.44 5.56
CA LEU A 87 -1.69 5.33 5.44
C LEU A 87 -0.32 5.80 4.96
N ALA A 88 -0.29 6.70 3.98
CA ALA A 88 0.96 7.23 3.44
C ALA A 88 1.75 7.99 4.49
N ALA A 89 1.07 8.66 5.42
CA ALA A 89 1.69 9.46 6.47
C ALA A 89 2.04 8.66 7.73
N MET A 90 1.55 7.43 7.82
CA MET A 90 1.64 6.63 9.04
C MET A 90 3.08 6.29 9.42
N ASP A 91 3.37 6.41 10.71
CA ASP A 91 4.68 6.05 11.23
C ASP A 91 4.74 4.53 11.42
N GLY A 92 5.54 3.87 10.64
CA GLY A 92 5.62 2.40 10.69
C GLY A 92 6.36 1.81 9.51
N SER A 93 6.44 2.55 8.40
CA SER A 93 7.19 2.10 7.25
C SER A 93 8.46 2.94 7.07
N ASP A 94 9.49 2.31 6.55
CA ASP A 94 10.74 2.99 6.22
C ASP A 94 10.62 3.76 4.90
N ILE A 95 9.79 3.24 3.99
CA ILE A 95 9.61 3.86 2.69
C ILE A 95 8.18 3.66 2.22
N VAL A 96 7.63 4.67 1.57
CA VAL A 96 6.32 4.60 0.91
C VAL A 96 6.55 4.53 -0.59
N LEU A 97 6.10 3.45 -1.20
CA LEU A 97 6.22 3.23 -2.64
C LEU A 97 4.87 3.59 -3.27
N ASN A 98 4.85 4.67 -4.03
CA ASN A 98 3.60 5.17 -4.60
C ASN A 98 3.43 4.75 -6.05
N ALA A 99 2.47 3.85 -6.30
CA ALA A 99 2.09 3.40 -7.65
C ALA A 99 0.72 3.94 -8.05
N VAL A 100 0.17 4.87 -7.28
CA VAL A 100 -1.11 5.52 -7.59
C VAL A 100 -0.85 6.74 -8.45
N VAL A 101 -1.57 6.86 -9.57
CA VAL A 101 -1.44 8.00 -10.49
C VAL A 101 -2.54 9.03 -10.23
N GLY A 102 -2.39 10.20 -10.82
CA GLY A 102 -3.39 11.25 -10.77
C GLY A 102 -3.36 12.05 -9.46
N ILE A 103 -4.47 12.75 -9.20
CA ILE A 103 -4.59 13.67 -8.06
C ILE A 103 -4.50 12.93 -6.73
N ALA A 104 -5.13 11.76 -6.63
CA ALA A 104 -5.10 10.96 -5.40
C ALA A 104 -3.68 10.54 -5.05
N GLY A 105 -2.88 10.13 -6.05
CA GLY A 105 -1.49 9.76 -5.83
C GLY A 105 -0.65 10.95 -5.40
N LEU A 106 -0.88 12.12 -6.00
CA LEU A 106 -0.17 13.34 -5.61
C LEU A 106 -0.48 13.73 -4.17
N ALA A 107 -1.74 13.69 -3.78
CA ALA A 107 -2.14 14.03 -2.42
C ALA A 107 -1.51 13.08 -1.39
N ALA A 108 -1.46 11.78 -1.69
CA ALA A 108 -0.84 10.80 -0.82
C ALA A 108 0.66 11.04 -0.70
N THR A 109 1.32 11.36 -1.83
CA THR A 109 2.75 11.67 -1.83
C THR A 109 3.04 12.89 -0.95
N LEU A 110 2.25 13.95 -1.08
CA LEU A 110 2.44 15.15 -0.26
C LEU A 110 2.21 14.86 1.23
N SER A 111 1.21 14.04 1.54
CA SER A 111 0.93 13.65 2.92
C SER A 111 2.13 12.92 3.53
N ALA A 112 2.71 11.99 2.79
CA ALA A 112 3.87 11.23 3.24
C ALA A 112 5.08 12.14 3.46
N ILE A 113 5.34 13.04 2.53
CA ILE A 113 6.46 13.98 2.62
C ILE A 113 6.31 14.89 3.85
N LYS A 114 5.10 15.43 4.06
CA LYS A 114 4.84 16.29 5.22
C LYS A 114 5.06 15.55 6.54
N SER A 115 4.87 14.25 6.56
CA SER A 115 5.05 13.42 7.75
C SER A 115 6.47 12.89 7.89
N GLY A 116 7.37 13.28 7.01
CA GLY A 116 8.77 12.88 7.09
C GLY A 116 9.05 11.47 6.57
N ARG A 117 8.13 10.91 5.79
CA ARG A 117 8.35 9.58 5.20
C ARG A 117 9.18 9.68 3.93
N ASP A 118 10.05 8.72 3.70
CA ASP A 118 10.74 8.58 2.42
C ASP A 118 9.74 8.04 1.40
N VAL A 119 9.68 8.68 0.24
CA VAL A 119 8.74 8.29 -0.81
C VAL A 119 9.49 7.94 -2.08
N ALA A 120 9.17 6.79 -2.66
CA ALA A 120 9.64 6.41 -3.98
C ALA A 120 8.44 6.36 -4.92
N LEU A 121 8.57 6.94 -6.11
CA LEU A 121 7.55 6.81 -7.13
C LEU A 121 7.81 5.50 -7.86
N ALA A 122 6.83 4.60 -7.80
CA ALA A 122 6.94 3.32 -8.47
C ALA A 122 6.57 3.51 -9.93
N ASN A 123 7.50 3.17 -10.80
CA ASN A 123 7.25 3.13 -12.22
C ASN A 123 8.11 2.03 -12.83
N LYS A 124 7.81 1.68 -14.07
CA LYS A 124 8.48 0.58 -14.74
C LYS A 124 9.99 0.80 -14.83
N GLU A 125 10.41 2.02 -15.10
CA GLU A 125 11.82 2.35 -15.21
C GLU A 125 12.55 2.22 -13.88
N SER A 126 11.95 2.72 -12.81
CA SER A 126 12.52 2.62 -11.46
C SER A 126 12.72 1.17 -11.05
N LEU A 127 11.73 0.32 -11.35
CA LEU A 127 11.82 -1.09 -11.00
C LEU A 127 12.93 -1.80 -11.80
N VAL A 128 13.06 -1.47 -13.08
CA VAL A 128 14.07 -2.06 -13.94
C VAL A 128 15.48 -1.64 -13.54
N THR A 129 15.64 -0.38 -13.16
CA THR A 129 16.97 0.14 -12.80
C THR A 129 17.37 -0.14 -11.36
N GLY A 130 16.55 -0.85 -10.63
CA GLY A 130 16.84 -1.15 -9.24
C GLY A 130 16.46 -0.04 -8.28
N GLY A 131 15.65 0.89 -8.71
CA GLY A 131 15.06 1.87 -7.82
C GLY A 131 16.00 2.94 -7.33
N HIS A 132 16.76 3.45 -8.19
CA HIS A 132 17.61 4.59 -7.83
C HIS A 132 16.86 5.70 -7.15
#